data_a0b3be730a85d4fda853b3ec8406c46d
#
_entry.id   a0b3be730a85d4fda853b3ec8406c46d
#
_cell.length_a   1.000
_cell.length_b   1.000
_cell.length_c   1.000
_cell.angle_alpha   90.00
_cell.angle_beta   90.00
_cell.angle_gamma   90.00
#
_symmetry.space_group_name_H-M   'P 1'
#
loop_
_entity.id
_entity.type
_entity.pdbx_description
1 polymer ?
#
loop_
_entity_poly.entity_id
_entity_poly.type
_entity_poly.pdbx_seq_one_letter_code
_entity_poly.pdbx_strand_id
1 'polypeptide(L)'
;SLSPHNREKLLDALGDAQRIGMLGDRSLNDVIDHSLALVVALPETVRTVVDLGSGGGDPGLVIAAARPEILTTLVDRRAKRTDLLTRLVGRMGFQSHVEVLEIDVALLPQRFPGRTWDAVTSRGFGSPAYTAQHAAPLLSTGGLLIVSEPPGSDGVRWRDPEVEATGLKWREVLHGVAVLQKS
;
A
#
# COMPACT_ATOMS: atom_id res chain seq x y z
N SER A 1 10.63 -2.58 -12.55
CA SER A 1 10.73 -1.12 -12.81
C SER A 1 9.49 -0.62 -13.58
N LEU A 2 9.07 0.61 -13.29
CA LEU A 2 7.92 1.23 -13.96
C LEU A 2 8.24 1.56 -15.42
N SER A 3 7.51 0.96 -16.37
CA SER A 3 7.66 1.27 -17.80
C SER A 3 7.12 2.67 -18.14
N PRO A 4 7.60 3.35 -19.20
CA PRO A 4 7.05 4.63 -19.66
C PRO A 4 5.55 4.55 -19.93
N HIS A 5 5.09 3.49 -20.55
CA HIS A 5 3.67 3.26 -20.85
C HIS A 5 2.82 3.17 -19.57
N ASN A 6 3.28 2.42 -18.56
CA ASN A 6 2.57 2.33 -17.28
C ASN A 6 2.65 3.65 -16.50
N ARG A 7 3.74 4.42 -16.63
CA ARG A 7 3.84 5.74 -16.01
C ARG A 7 2.79 6.70 -16.60
N GLU A 8 2.58 6.68 -17.90
CA GLU A 8 1.56 7.49 -18.58
C GLU A 8 0.14 7.12 -18.08
N LYS A 9 -0.17 5.82 -18.03
CA LYS A 9 -1.44 5.34 -17.46
C LYS A 9 -1.65 5.79 -16.02
N LEU A 10 -0.59 5.75 -15.19
CA LEU A 10 -0.65 6.23 -13.80
C LEU A 10 -0.91 7.73 -13.72
N LEU A 11 -0.22 8.54 -14.52
CA LEU A 11 -0.42 10.00 -14.54
C LEU A 11 -1.87 10.35 -14.88
N ASP A 12 -2.45 9.65 -15.85
CA ASP A 12 -3.85 9.83 -16.22
C ASP A 12 -4.81 9.40 -15.08
N ALA A 13 -4.60 8.23 -14.51
CA ALA A 13 -5.44 7.69 -13.43
C ALA A 13 -5.36 8.53 -12.16
N LEU A 14 -4.15 8.87 -11.70
CA LEU A 14 -3.94 9.70 -10.52
C LEU A 14 -4.40 11.15 -10.72
N GLY A 15 -4.32 11.65 -11.97
CA GLY A 15 -4.88 12.94 -12.34
C GLY A 15 -6.39 12.99 -12.16
N ASP A 16 -7.11 11.93 -12.48
CA ASP A 16 -8.54 11.82 -12.21
C ASP A 16 -8.84 11.81 -10.72
N ALA A 17 -8.09 11.03 -9.95
CA ALA A 17 -8.23 10.98 -8.50
C ALA A 17 -8.00 12.36 -7.86
N GLN A 18 -7.01 13.10 -8.35
CA GLN A 18 -6.69 14.44 -7.88
C GLN A 18 -7.80 15.45 -8.22
N ARG A 19 -8.32 15.43 -9.45
CA ARG A 19 -9.41 16.34 -9.88
C ARG A 19 -10.68 16.21 -9.03
N ILE A 20 -10.97 15.01 -8.52
CA ILE A 20 -12.16 14.79 -7.68
C ILE A 20 -11.84 14.84 -6.18
N GLY A 21 -10.65 15.33 -5.80
CA GLY A 21 -10.25 15.54 -4.40
C GLY A 21 -9.92 14.29 -3.60
N MET A 22 -9.62 13.17 -4.27
CA MET A 22 -9.24 11.91 -3.60
C MET A 22 -7.72 11.72 -3.48
N LEU A 23 -6.97 12.65 -4.02
CA LEU A 23 -5.52 12.74 -3.92
C LEU A 23 -5.16 14.21 -3.65
N GLY A 24 -4.15 14.48 -2.80
CA GLY A 24 -3.73 15.84 -2.48
C GLY A 24 -3.08 16.58 -3.67
N ASP A 25 -2.89 17.89 -3.55
CA ASP A 25 -2.43 18.79 -4.62
C ASP A 25 -0.94 18.70 -4.99
N ARG A 26 -0.26 17.66 -4.54
CA ARG A 26 1.16 17.42 -4.90
C ARG A 26 1.30 17.11 -6.39
N SER A 27 2.47 17.42 -6.95
CA SER A 27 2.84 16.97 -8.28
C SER A 27 2.62 15.45 -8.43
N LEU A 28 1.95 15.02 -9.50
CA LEU A 28 1.71 13.60 -9.74
C LEU A 28 3.02 12.81 -9.94
N ASN A 29 4.04 13.45 -10.50
CA ASN A 29 5.36 12.83 -10.60
C ASN A 29 5.96 12.59 -9.21
N ASP A 30 5.84 13.55 -8.29
CA ASP A 30 6.32 13.37 -6.91
C ASP A 30 5.54 12.27 -6.18
N VAL A 31 4.23 12.16 -6.43
CA VAL A 31 3.40 11.07 -5.88
C VAL A 31 3.90 9.72 -6.37
N ILE A 32 4.15 9.58 -7.66
CA ILE A 32 4.66 8.34 -8.26
C ILE A 32 6.05 8.02 -7.74
N ASP A 33 6.96 8.99 -7.74
CA ASP A 33 8.36 8.78 -7.34
C ASP A 33 8.46 8.41 -5.84
N HIS A 34 7.62 9.04 -5.00
CA HIS A 34 7.52 8.66 -3.59
C HIS A 34 6.99 7.23 -3.40
N SER A 35 5.97 6.83 -4.16
CA SER A 35 5.43 5.47 -4.11
C SER A 35 6.40 4.43 -4.65
N LEU A 36 7.27 4.79 -5.59
CA LEU A 36 8.32 3.90 -6.08
C LEU A 36 9.35 3.52 -5.01
N ALA A 37 9.50 4.34 -3.96
CA ALA A 37 10.31 3.97 -2.79
C ALA A 37 9.74 2.75 -2.06
N LEU A 38 8.41 2.62 -1.96
CA LEU A 38 7.77 1.43 -1.41
C LEU A 38 7.99 0.21 -2.32
N VAL A 39 7.96 0.42 -3.64
CA VAL A 39 8.25 -0.65 -4.62
C VAL A 39 9.68 -1.18 -4.46
N VAL A 40 10.65 -0.29 -4.24
CA VAL A 40 12.07 -0.67 -4.01
C VAL A 40 12.22 -1.49 -2.73
N ALA A 41 11.42 -1.21 -1.71
CA ALA A 41 11.43 -1.94 -0.44
C ALA A 41 10.78 -3.34 -0.54
N LEU A 42 10.04 -3.64 -1.62
CA LEU A 42 9.43 -4.95 -1.85
C LEU A 42 10.46 -5.93 -2.44
N PRO A 43 10.83 -7.02 -1.74
CA PRO A 43 11.68 -8.07 -2.30
C PRO A 43 11.12 -8.68 -3.59
N GLU A 44 11.99 -9.22 -4.42
CA GLU A 44 11.59 -9.90 -5.67
C GLU A 44 10.73 -11.15 -5.41
N THR A 45 10.82 -11.71 -4.22
CA THR A 45 10.06 -12.91 -3.80
C THR A 45 8.59 -12.62 -3.47
N VAL A 46 8.22 -11.36 -3.25
CA VAL A 46 6.83 -10.96 -2.95
C VAL A 46 5.93 -11.22 -4.14
N ARG A 47 4.80 -11.89 -3.90
CA ARG A 47 3.78 -12.21 -4.91
C ARG A 47 2.41 -11.61 -4.58
N THR A 48 2.15 -11.30 -3.33
CA THR A 48 0.88 -10.72 -2.89
C THR A 48 1.10 -9.50 -2.01
N VAL A 49 0.40 -8.41 -2.31
CA VAL A 49 0.43 -7.16 -1.53
C VAL A 49 -0.99 -6.72 -1.24
N VAL A 50 -1.24 -6.27 -0.02
CA VAL A 50 -2.45 -5.52 0.32
C VAL A 50 -2.09 -4.09 0.72
N ASP A 51 -2.75 -3.12 0.11
CA ASP A 51 -2.57 -1.70 0.38
C ASP A 51 -3.72 -1.17 1.21
N LEU A 52 -3.43 -0.70 2.43
CA LEU A 52 -4.42 -0.30 3.40
C LEU A 52 -4.77 1.19 3.28
N GLY A 53 -6.05 1.47 3.09
CA GLY A 53 -6.53 2.83 2.91
C GLY A 53 -6.09 3.40 1.56
N SER A 54 -6.26 2.65 0.49
CA SER A 54 -5.74 2.95 -0.85
C SER A 54 -6.20 4.28 -1.44
N GLY A 55 -7.31 4.83 -0.98
CA GLY A 55 -7.76 6.19 -1.27
C GLY A 55 -7.84 6.50 -2.76
N GLY A 56 -7.00 7.44 -3.21
CA GLY A 56 -6.86 7.82 -4.61
C GLY A 56 -5.93 6.93 -5.44
N GLY A 57 -5.40 5.84 -4.85
CA GLY A 57 -4.54 4.88 -5.55
C GLY A 57 -3.04 4.96 -5.22
N ASP A 58 -2.66 5.83 -4.33
CA ASP A 58 -1.26 6.01 -3.88
C ASP A 58 -1.07 5.34 -2.49
N PRO A 59 -0.19 4.31 -2.33
CA PRO A 59 0.77 3.78 -3.31
C PRO A 59 0.27 2.57 -4.15
N GLY A 60 -0.90 2.02 -3.87
CA GLY A 60 -1.32 0.72 -4.39
C GLY A 60 -1.33 0.60 -5.92
N LEU A 61 -1.86 1.60 -6.65
CA LEU A 61 -1.84 1.58 -8.13
C LEU A 61 -0.42 1.71 -8.70
N VAL A 62 0.46 2.44 -8.01
CA VAL A 62 1.86 2.56 -8.44
C VAL A 62 2.59 1.24 -8.28
N ILE A 63 2.34 0.51 -7.18
CA ILE A 63 2.87 -0.84 -6.97
C ILE A 63 2.40 -1.78 -8.08
N ALA A 64 1.11 -1.80 -8.36
CA ALA A 64 0.53 -2.64 -9.42
C ALA A 64 1.11 -2.34 -10.81
N ALA A 65 1.36 -1.07 -11.11
CA ALA A 65 1.93 -0.65 -12.39
C ALA A 65 3.43 -0.99 -12.54
N ALA A 66 4.18 -0.92 -11.42
CA ALA A 66 5.63 -1.17 -11.41
C ALA A 66 5.97 -2.67 -11.27
N ARG A 67 5.07 -3.45 -10.66
CA ARG A 67 5.24 -4.87 -10.35
C ARG A 67 3.99 -5.66 -10.79
N PRO A 68 3.71 -5.78 -12.08
CA PRO A 68 2.50 -6.45 -12.60
C PRO A 68 2.43 -7.95 -12.30
N GLU A 69 3.53 -8.55 -11.87
CA GLU A 69 3.59 -9.93 -11.41
C GLU A 69 3.06 -10.11 -9.97
N ILE A 70 2.85 -9.02 -9.23
CA ILE A 70 2.27 -9.04 -7.88
C ILE A 70 0.75 -8.93 -7.97
N LEU A 71 0.06 -9.83 -7.28
CA LEU A 71 -1.37 -9.68 -7.03
C LEU A 71 -1.57 -8.61 -5.95
N THR A 72 -2.09 -7.46 -6.35
CA THR A 72 -2.28 -6.29 -5.48
C THR A 72 -3.74 -6.15 -5.07
N THR A 73 -4.01 -6.13 -3.77
CA THR A 73 -5.34 -5.87 -3.20
C THR A 73 -5.39 -4.45 -2.67
N LEU A 74 -6.31 -3.64 -3.21
CA LEU A 74 -6.55 -2.27 -2.77
C LEU A 74 -7.73 -2.26 -1.81
N VAL A 75 -7.54 -1.75 -0.60
CA VAL A 75 -8.57 -1.75 0.45
C VAL A 75 -8.89 -0.33 0.87
N ASP A 76 -10.17 0.02 0.83
CA ASP A 76 -10.69 1.24 1.44
C ASP A 76 -12.11 0.98 1.95
N ARG A 77 -12.49 1.63 3.04
CA ARG A 77 -13.85 1.48 3.62
C ARG A 77 -14.89 2.37 2.96
N ARG A 78 -14.47 3.33 2.13
CA ARG A 78 -15.36 4.34 1.54
C ARG A 78 -15.75 3.97 0.12
N ALA A 79 -17.02 3.73 -0.11
CA ALA A 79 -17.57 3.35 -1.42
C ALA A 79 -17.12 4.27 -2.57
N LYS A 80 -17.14 5.59 -2.37
CA LYS A 80 -16.67 6.54 -3.40
C LYS A 80 -15.24 6.31 -3.85
N ARG A 81 -14.36 5.89 -2.93
CA ARG A 81 -12.94 5.61 -3.23
C ARG A 81 -12.80 4.28 -3.95
N THR A 82 -13.47 3.24 -3.49
CA THR A 82 -13.43 1.93 -4.13
C THR A 82 -14.10 1.92 -5.50
N ASP A 83 -15.17 2.68 -5.69
CA ASP A 83 -15.80 2.89 -7.00
C ASP A 83 -14.82 3.56 -7.98
N LEU A 84 -14.11 4.60 -7.54
CA LEU A 84 -13.07 5.23 -8.34
C LEU A 84 -11.96 4.23 -8.68
N LEU A 85 -11.40 3.55 -7.67
CA LEU A 85 -10.31 2.58 -7.86
C LEU A 85 -10.70 1.48 -8.85
N THR A 86 -11.92 0.95 -8.74
CA THR A 86 -12.45 -0.05 -9.68
C THR A 86 -12.48 0.46 -11.12
N ARG A 87 -12.93 1.70 -11.32
CA ARG A 87 -12.91 2.34 -12.65
C ARG A 87 -11.50 2.56 -13.18
N LEU A 88 -10.57 3.02 -12.31
CA LEU A 88 -9.18 3.26 -12.69
C LEU A 88 -8.48 1.95 -13.05
N VAL A 89 -8.65 0.90 -12.25
CA VAL A 89 -8.13 -0.45 -12.52
C VAL A 89 -8.64 -0.98 -13.88
N GLY A 90 -9.93 -0.81 -14.17
CA GLY A 90 -10.53 -1.19 -15.45
C GLY A 90 -9.91 -0.43 -16.61
N ARG A 91 -9.80 0.89 -16.49
CA ARG A 91 -9.24 1.75 -17.56
C ARG A 91 -7.75 1.51 -17.79
N MET A 92 -6.99 1.19 -16.74
CA MET A 92 -5.58 0.83 -16.87
C MET A 92 -5.36 -0.58 -17.45
N GLY A 93 -6.39 -1.42 -17.48
CA GLY A 93 -6.29 -2.82 -17.91
C GLY A 93 -5.61 -3.72 -16.87
N PHE A 94 -5.77 -3.41 -15.58
CA PHE A 94 -5.09 -4.10 -14.49
C PHE A 94 -5.95 -5.14 -13.76
N GLN A 95 -7.15 -5.46 -14.28
CA GLN A 95 -8.09 -6.37 -13.62
C GLN A 95 -7.55 -7.79 -13.40
N SER A 96 -6.54 -8.19 -14.17
CA SER A 96 -5.93 -9.52 -14.04
C SER A 96 -5.06 -9.68 -12.77
N HIS A 97 -4.57 -8.57 -12.19
CA HIS A 97 -3.65 -8.60 -11.06
C HIS A 97 -3.97 -7.57 -9.95
N VAL A 98 -5.08 -6.84 -10.08
CA VAL A 98 -5.54 -5.89 -9.06
C VAL A 98 -6.96 -6.19 -8.65
N GLU A 99 -7.15 -6.41 -7.35
CA GLU A 99 -8.44 -6.56 -6.69
C GLU A 99 -8.75 -5.30 -5.87
N VAL A 100 -10.01 -4.86 -5.88
CA VAL A 100 -10.47 -3.73 -5.05
C VAL A 100 -11.51 -4.24 -4.05
N LEU A 101 -11.28 -3.99 -2.76
CA LEU A 101 -12.18 -4.38 -1.68
C LEU A 101 -12.71 -3.16 -0.93
N GLU A 102 -14.04 -3.00 -0.94
CA GLU A 102 -14.74 -2.06 -0.06
C GLU A 102 -14.98 -2.73 1.29
N ILE A 103 -14.08 -2.48 2.23
CA ILE A 103 -14.17 -3.06 3.57
C ILE A 103 -13.37 -2.23 4.57
N ASP A 104 -13.82 -2.20 5.83
CA ASP A 104 -12.98 -1.77 6.94
C ASP A 104 -11.89 -2.82 7.17
N VAL A 105 -10.63 -2.38 7.23
CA VAL A 105 -9.48 -3.28 7.41
C VAL A 105 -9.61 -4.16 8.65
N ALA A 106 -10.23 -3.65 9.72
CA ALA A 106 -10.49 -4.42 10.94
C ALA A 106 -11.35 -5.67 10.71
N LEU A 107 -12.15 -5.68 9.65
CA LEU A 107 -13.05 -6.78 9.30
C LEU A 107 -12.43 -7.77 8.30
N LEU A 108 -11.27 -7.46 7.71
CA LEU A 108 -10.62 -8.33 6.73
C LEU A 108 -10.36 -9.75 7.25
N PRO A 109 -9.80 -9.95 8.46
CA PRO A 109 -9.55 -11.30 8.97
C PRO A 109 -10.83 -12.14 9.17
N GLN A 110 -11.93 -11.48 9.50
CA GLN A 110 -13.22 -12.16 9.67
C GLN A 110 -13.89 -12.46 8.32
N ARG A 111 -13.78 -11.54 7.36
CA ARG A 111 -14.39 -11.67 6.03
C ARG A 111 -13.67 -12.70 5.17
N PHE A 112 -12.35 -12.82 5.34
CA PHE A 112 -11.48 -13.72 4.60
C PHE A 112 -10.60 -14.52 5.57
N PRO A 113 -11.18 -15.49 6.32
CA PRO A 113 -10.44 -16.26 7.32
C PRO A 113 -9.25 -16.99 6.70
N GLY A 114 -8.08 -16.85 7.33
CA GLY A 114 -6.83 -17.50 6.88
C GLY A 114 -6.16 -16.88 5.66
N ARG A 115 -6.75 -15.84 5.04
CA ARG A 115 -6.09 -15.14 3.94
C ARG A 115 -4.98 -14.26 4.49
N THR A 116 -3.78 -14.41 3.92
CA THR A 116 -2.60 -13.60 4.24
C THR A 116 -1.93 -13.09 2.97
N TRP A 117 -1.09 -12.08 3.15
CA TRP A 117 -0.30 -11.46 2.08
C TRP A 117 1.18 -11.48 2.45
N ASP A 118 2.05 -11.47 1.43
CA ASP A 118 3.50 -11.39 1.62
C ASP A 118 3.94 -10.02 2.11
N ALA A 119 3.20 -8.96 1.73
CA ALA A 119 3.44 -7.62 2.22
C ALA A 119 2.14 -6.83 2.41
N VAL A 120 2.17 -5.93 3.39
CA VAL A 120 1.17 -4.89 3.63
C VAL A 120 1.84 -3.56 3.37
N THR A 121 1.21 -2.70 2.59
CA THR A 121 1.64 -1.33 2.37
C THR A 121 0.62 -0.33 2.91
N SER A 122 1.09 0.84 3.30
CA SER A 122 0.20 1.94 3.65
C SER A 122 0.90 3.29 3.56
N ARG A 123 0.08 4.33 3.44
CA ARG A 123 0.49 5.71 3.51
C ARG A 123 -0.55 6.49 4.31
N GLY A 124 -0.13 7.08 5.46
CA GLY A 124 -1.02 7.90 6.28
C GLY A 124 -2.25 7.16 6.81
N PHE A 125 -2.15 5.85 7.05
CA PHE A 125 -3.26 5.01 7.51
C PHE A 125 -3.62 5.25 8.98
N GLY A 126 -2.63 5.50 9.83
CA GLY A 126 -2.82 5.75 11.25
C GLY A 126 -1.49 5.85 12.00
N SER A 127 -1.58 5.84 13.34
CA SER A 127 -0.39 5.73 14.20
C SER A 127 0.36 4.42 13.94
N PRO A 128 1.65 4.32 14.32
CA PRO A 128 2.39 3.07 14.21
C PRO A 128 1.70 1.88 14.87
N ALA A 129 1.24 2.03 16.10
CA ALA A 129 0.53 0.96 16.83
C ALA A 129 -0.76 0.54 16.11
N TYR A 130 -1.58 1.50 15.69
CA TYR A 130 -2.82 1.23 14.96
C TYR A 130 -2.54 0.50 13.64
N THR A 131 -1.58 0.99 12.88
CA THR A 131 -1.18 0.37 11.60
C THR A 131 -0.66 -1.05 11.82
N ALA A 132 0.22 -1.25 12.79
CA ALA A 132 0.78 -2.56 13.13
C ALA A 132 -0.29 -3.57 13.59
N GLN A 133 -1.23 -3.14 14.42
CA GLN A 133 -2.34 -3.98 14.92
C GLN A 133 -3.21 -4.51 13.77
N HIS A 134 -3.44 -3.71 12.73
CA HIS A 134 -4.25 -4.09 11.58
C HIS A 134 -3.46 -4.83 10.50
N ALA A 135 -2.17 -4.54 10.35
CA ALA A 135 -1.32 -5.19 9.37
C ALA A 135 -0.86 -6.59 9.80
N ALA A 136 -0.49 -6.79 11.06
CA ALA A 136 0.07 -8.05 11.54
C ALA A 136 -0.82 -9.28 11.27
N PRO A 137 -2.15 -9.23 11.49
CA PRO A 137 -3.02 -10.36 11.18
C PRO A 137 -3.12 -10.70 9.69
N LEU A 138 -2.81 -9.75 8.82
CA LEU A 138 -2.89 -9.89 7.36
C LEU A 138 -1.60 -10.45 6.76
N LEU A 139 -0.51 -10.45 7.50
CA LEU A 139 0.79 -10.88 7.01
C LEU A 139 1.02 -12.37 7.24
N SER A 140 1.57 -13.03 6.22
CA SER A 140 2.19 -14.34 6.37
C SER A 140 3.44 -14.24 7.26
N THR A 141 3.87 -15.34 7.86
CA THR A 141 5.13 -15.40 8.62
C THR A 141 6.29 -14.97 7.72
N GLY A 142 7.14 -14.08 8.23
CA GLY A 142 8.21 -13.46 7.44
C GLY A 142 7.76 -12.32 6.51
N GLY A 143 6.46 -12.07 6.41
CA GLY A 143 5.90 -10.99 5.60
C GLY A 143 6.28 -9.61 6.09
N LEU A 144 6.19 -8.61 5.22
CA LEU A 144 6.67 -7.24 5.47
C LEU A 144 5.54 -6.24 5.60
N LEU A 145 5.61 -5.39 6.60
CA LEU A 145 4.88 -4.12 6.65
C LEU A 145 5.80 -3.02 6.12
N ILE A 146 5.35 -2.33 5.09
CA ILE A 146 6.10 -1.28 4.39
C ILE A 146 5.26 0.00 4.40
N VAL A 147 5.72 1.03 5.11
CA VAL A 147 4.96 2.25 5.36
C VAL A 147 5.76 3.47 4.98
N SER A 148 5.10 4.40 4.29
CA SER A 148 5.67 5.70 3.99
C SER A 148 5.95 6.50 5.26
N GLU A 149 7.16 7.05 5.38
CA GLU A 149 7.60 7.87 6.50
C GLU A 149 7.62 9.37 6.14
N PRO A 150 7.43 10.25 7.13
CA PRO A 150 7.65 11.68 6.93
C PRO A 150 9.10 11.96 6.50
N PRO A 151 9.33 13.03 5.72
CA PRO A 151 10.68 13.42 5.34
C PRO A 151 11.59 13.58 6.56
N GLY A 152 12.80 12.99 6.50
CA GLY A 152 13.78 13.06 7.57
C GLY A 152 13.49 12.16 8.78
N SER A 153 12.46 11.33 8.76
CA SER A 153 12.19 10.37 9.81
C SER A 153 13.28 9.30 9.87
N ASP A 154 13.72 8.99 11.08
CA ASP A 154 14.62 7.87 11.38
C ASP A 154 13.85 6.57 11.71
N GLY A 155 12.52 6.63 11.69
CA GLY A 155 11.64 5.50 11.98
C GLY A 155 11.57 5.10 13.44
N VAL A 156 12.14 5.89 14.36
CA VAL A 156 12.14 5.56 15.81
C VAL A 156 10.73 5.33 16.36
N ARG A 157 9.72 6.00 15.80
CA ARG A 157 8.32 5.84 16.19
C ARG A 157 7.76 4.42 16.03
N TRP A 158 8.43 3.58 15.21
CA TRP A 158 8.05 2.18 15.00
C TRP A 158 8.68 1.22 16.02
N ARG A 159 9.64 1.71 16.82
CA ARG A 159 10.27 0.95 17.91
C ARG A 159 9.47 1.07 19.20
N ASP A 160 8.18 1.02 19.10
CA ASP A 160 7.22 1.13 20.19
C ASP A 160 6.88 -0.27 20.72
N PRO A 161 6.81 -0.50 22.04
CA PRO A 161 6.39 -1.76 22.62
C PRO A 161 5.02 -2.26 22.12
N GLU A 162 4.08 -1.35 21.82
CA GLU A 162 2.79 -1.71 21.25
C GLU A 162 2.92 -2.26 19.82
N VAL A 163 3.87 -1.76 19.05
CA VAL A 163 4.19 -2.30 17.71
C VAL A 163 4.82 -3.68 17.85
N GLU A 164 5.81 -3.84 18.72
CA GLU A 164 6.47 -5.13 18.96
C GLU A 164 5.52 -6.20 19.49
N ALA A 165 4.54 -5.82 20.31
CA ALA A 165 3.52 -6.73 20.83
C ALA A 165 2.65 -7.35 19.73
N THR A 166 2.58 -6.77 18.52
CA THR A 166 1.88 -7.34 17.37
C THR A 166 2.65 -8.47 16.69
N GLY A 167 3.91 -8.70 17.05
CA GLY A 167 4.81 -9.64 16.39
C GLY A 167 5.58 -9.03 15.22
N LEU A 168 5.42 -7.74 14.95
CA LEU A 168 6.18 -7.00 13.94
C LEU A 168 7.49 -6.49 14.54
N LYS A 169 8.60 -6.86 13.90
CA LYS A 169 9.94 -6.42 14.29
C LYS A 169 10.46 -5.36 13.35
N TRP A 170 10.95 -4.28 13.91
CA TRP A 170 11.64 -3.24 13.19
C TRP A 170 12.83 -3.79 12.38
N ARG A 171 12.98 -3.29 11.15
CA ARG A 171 14.12 -3.59 10.28
C ARG A 171 14.94 -2.32 9.99
N GLU A 172 14.38 -1.42 9.21
CA GLU A 172 15.10 -0.23 8.72
C GLU A 172 14.16 0.87 8.21
N VAL A 173 14.72 2.05 7.97
CA VAL A 173 14.17 3.06 7.07
C VAL A 173 14.98 3.03 5.78
N LEU A 174 14.31 2.80 4.66
CA LEU A 174 14.90 2.78 3.33
C LEU A 174 14.22 3.82 2.44
N HIS A 175 14.96 4.86 2.04
CA HIS A 175 14.45 5.93 1.16
C HIS A 175 13.12 6.56 1.63
N GLY A 176 12.99 6.83 2.93
CA GLY A 176 11.76 7.41 3.50
C GLY A 176 10.61 6.42 3.68
N VAL A 177 10.93 5.13 3.75
CA VAL A 177 9.98 4.05 3.95
C VAL A 177 10.41 3.20 5.14
N ALA A 178 9.51 3.01 6.11
CA ALA A 178 9.73 2.12 7.24
C ALA A 178 9.42 0.67 6.85
N VAL A 179 10.32 -0.24 7.21
CA VAL A 179 10.19 -1.68 6.96
C VAL A 179 10.19 -2.44 8.26
N LEU A 180 9.12 -3.20 8.50
CA LEU A 180 8.99 -4.12 9.63
C LEU A 180 8.69 -5.53 9.11
N GLN A 181 9.06 -6.55 9.86
CA GLN A 181 8.86 -7.94 9.47
C GLN A 181 8.11 -8.72 10.55
N LYS A 182 7.14 -9.51 10.12
CA LYS A 182 6.43 -10.43 11.00
C LYS A 182 7.30 -11.64 11.33
N SER A 183 7.45 -11.88 12.63
CA SER A 183 8.15 -13.06 13.15
C SER A 183 7.35 -14.35 12.96
#